data_476951c45fa4dd167990940e633d78a3
#
_entry.id   476951c45fa4dd167990940e633d78a3
#
_cell.length_a   1.000
_cell.length_b   1.000
_cell.length_c   1.000
_cell.angle_alpha   90.00
_cell.angle_beta   90.00
_cell.angle_gamma   90.00
#
_symmetry.space_group_name_H-M   'P 1'
#
loop_
_entity.id
_entity.type
_entity.pdbx_description
1 polymer ?
#
loop_
_entity_poly.entity_id
_entity_poly.type
_entity_poly.pdbx_seq_one_letter_code
_entity_poly.pdbx_strand_id
1 'polypeptide(L)'
;MINIYEVTETYKMVEKENLDVRTITMGISLLDCISDNLEVLNNNIYNKITSLAKDLVSTGEDISREIGIPIVNKRISVTPISLIGGSACKTSHDYVSIAKTLDKAAHEVGVNFIGGYSAVVSKGMTKSDELLIRSIPEALASTELICSSVNVGSTKTGINMDAVRLMGEIVKETAELTKEKDSLGCAKLVVLCNAPDDNPFMAGAFHGVTESDAIINVGVSGPGVVKYALESVRGANFEVLCETIKKTAFKITRVGQLVAQEASKRLGVPFGIIDLSLAPTPAIGDSVADILEEIGLERAGAPGTTAALALLNDQVKKGGVMASSYVGGLSGAFIPVSEDQGMINAVLDGSLTIEKLEAMTCVCSVGLDMIAIPGDTKASTISGIIADESAIGMVNQKTTAVRVIPVIGKSIGETVEFGGLLGHAPIMPVNQFDCSAFVNRTGRIPAPIHSFKN
;
A
#
# COMPACT_ATOMS: atom_id res chain seq x y z
N MET A 1 -2.85 21.90 -31.75
CA MET A 1 -2.53 20.93 -32.84
C MET A 1 -2.13 19.64 -32.13
N ILE A 2 -2.85 18.56 -32.36
CA ILE A 2 -2.52 17.26 -31.75
C ILE A 2 -1.23 16.76 -32.38
N ASN A 3 -0.20 16.52 -31.57
CA ASN A 3 1.06 15.95 -32.05
C ASN A 3 0.89 14.43 -32.21
N ILE A 4 0.92 13.96 -33.43
CA ILE A 4 0.70 12.54 -33.75
C ILE A 4 1.74 11.62 -33.11
N TYR A 5 2.94 12.11 -32.84
CA TYR A 5 3.99 11.35 -32.14
C TYR A 5 3.63 11.13 -30.67
N GLU A 6 3.10 12.15 -29.98
CA GLU A 6 2.65 12.03 -28.59
C GLU A 6 1.45 11.08 -28.44
N VAL A 7 0.51 11.13 -29.41
CA VAL A 7 -0.62 10.18 -29.43
C VAL A 7 -0.13 8.75 -29.64
N THR A 8 0.79 8.54 -30.59
CA THR A 8 1.36 7.21 -30.84
C THR A 8 2.19 6.70 -29.68
N GLU A 9 2.93 7.57 -29.00
CA GLU A 9 3.69 7.23 -27.81
C GLU A 9 2.76 6.81 -26.66
N THR A 10 1.71 7.59 -26.36
CA THR A 10 0.73 7.25 -25.34
C THR A 10 0.03 5.92 -25.64
N TYR A 11 -0.37 5.70 -26.89
CA TYR A 11 -0.96 4.43 -27.33
C TYR A 11 -0.01 3.25 -27.07
N LYS A 12 1.28 3.40 -27.40
CA LYS A 12 2.29 2.38 -27.16
C LYS A 12 2.49 2.11 -25.67
N MET A 13 2.50 3.17 -24.82
CA MET A 13 2.62 3.04 -23.38
C MET A 13 1.46 2.22 -22.78
N VAL A 14 0.24 2.39 -23.28
CA VAL A 14 -0.94 1.64 -22.82
C VAL A 14 -0.94 0.20 -23.35
N GLU A 15 -0.82 0.02 -24.67
CA GLU A 15 -1.03 -1.28 -25.33
C GLU A 15 0.13 -2.27 -25.16
N LYS A 16 1.36 -1.76 -24.99
CA LYS A 16 2.57 -2.59 -24.99
C LYS A 16 3.39 -2.51 -23.70
N GLU A 17 3.26 -1.42 -22.96
CA GLU A 17 4.15 -1.08 -21.85
C GLU A 17 3.41 -1.06 -20.49
N ASN A 18 2.16 -1.53 -20.46
CA ASN A 18 1.32 -1.67 -19.27
C ASN A 18 1.12 -0.36 -18.47
N LEU A 19 1.00 0.79 -19.14
CA LEU A 19 0.60 2.02 -18.48
C LEU A 19 -0.84 1.90 -17.99
N ASP A 20 -1.05 2.08 -16.68
CA ASP A 20 -2.39 2.16 -16.11
C ASP A 20 -2.55 3.32 -15.12
N VAL A 21 -3.79 3.73 -14.92
CA VAL A 21 -4.22 4.43 -13.71
C VAL A 21 -4.64 3.35 -12.73
N ARG A 22 -3.79 3.08 -11.75
CA ARG A 22 -3.99 1.98 -10.83
C ARG A 22 -5.25 2.15 -10.00
N THR A 23 -5.56 3.39 -9.62
CA THR A 23 -6.75 3.66 -8.82
C THR A 23 -7.20 5.11 -8.91
N ILE A 24 -8.54 5.32 -8.85
CA ILE A 24 -9.15 6.55 -8.35
C ILE A 24 -9.67 6.21 -6.95
N THR A 25 -9.22 6.93 -5.94
CA THR A 25 -9.62 6.73 -4.55
C THR A 25 -10.33 7.98 -4.02
N MET A 26 -11.56 7.81 -3.55
CA MET A 26 -12.28 8.86 -2.84
C MET A 26 -11.99 8.76 -1.35
N GLY A 27 -11.29 9.75 -0.80
CA GLY A 27 -11.16 9.93 0.66
C GLY A 27 -12.44 10.56 1.21
N ILE A 28 -12.97 10.03 2.31
CA ILE A 28 -14.21 10.50 2.93
C ILE A 28 -14.00 10.64 4.44
N SER A 29 -14.17 11.85 4.96
CA SER A 29 -14.21 12.10 6.41
C SER A 29 -15.49 11.52 7.01
N LEU A 30 -15.34 10.78 8.12
CA LEU A 30 -16.48 10.23 8.88
C LEU A 30 -16.64 10.93 10.23
N LEU A 31 -15.98 12.06 10.47
CA LEU A 31 -16.01 12.76 11.75
C LEU A 31 -17.42 13.24 12.13
N ASP A 32 -18.23 13.65 11.17
CA ASP A 32 -19.61 14.06 11.36
C ASP A 32 -20.61 12.88 11.52
N CYS A 33 -20.13 11.64 11.30
CA CYS A 33 -20.94 10.43 11.51
C CYS A 33 -20.97 9.99 12.98
N ILE A 34 -20.09 10.51 13.84
CA ILE A 34 -19.91 10.06 15.23
C ILE A 34 -21.25 10.13 16.00
N SER A 35 -21.53 9.04 16.75
CA SER A 35 -22.66 8.91 17.65
C SER A 35 -22.25 8.05 18.84
N ASP A 36 -22.95 8.16 19.96
CA ASP A 36 -22.85 7.26 21.11
C ASP A 36 -23.72 6.00 20.97
N ASN A 37 -24.59 5.96 19.96
CA ASN A 37 -25.41 4.82 19.58
C ASN A 37 -24.82 4.13 18.34
N LEU A 38 -24.52 2.84 18.45
CA LEU A 38 -23.87 2.06 17.39
C LEU A 38 -24.71 1.94 16.10
N GLU A 39 -26.03 1.80 16.26
CA GLU A 39 -26.93 1.71 15.09
C GLU A 39 -26.99 3.04 14.33
N VAL A 40 -27.07 4.16 15.05
CA VAL A 40 -27.05 5.50 14.46
C VAL A 40 -25.70 5.76 13.77
N LEU A 41 -24.58 5.40 14.41
CA LEU A 41 -23.25 5.51 13.84
C LEU A 41 -23.17 4.73 12.52
N ASN A 42 -23.57 3.47 12.51
CA ASN A 42 -23.55 2.62 11.32
C ASN A 42 -24.42 3.20 10.18
N ASN A 43 -25.61 3.68 10.50
CA ASN A 43 -26.49 4.31 9.52
C ASN A 43 -25.89 5.61 8.94
N ASN A 44 -25.26 6.44 9.77
CA ASN A 44 -24.60 7.67 9.32
C ASN A 44 -23.44 7.34 8.35
N ILE A 45 -22.58 6.36 8.71
CA ILE A 45 -21.46 5.90 7.89
C ILE A 45 -21.98 5.39 6.53
N TYR A 46 -22.94 4.49 6.55
CA TYR A 46 -23.52 3.92 5.34
C TYR A 46 -24.10 4.99 4.41
N ASN A 47 -24.93 5.88 4.95
CA ASN A 47 -25.59 6.92 4.17
C ASN A 47 -24.58 7.92 3.59
N LYS A 48 -23.55 8.31 4.35
CA LYS A 48 -22.53 9.24 3.87
C LYS A 48 -21.73 8.64 2.72
N ILE A 49 -21.23 7.43 2.88
CA ILE A 49 -20.44 6.75 1.84
C ILE A 49 -21.28 6.55 0.57
N THR A 50 -22.48 5.97 0.69
CA THR A 50 -23.34 5.69 -0.46
C THR A 50 -23.83 6.95 -1.17
N SER A 51 -23.99 8.05 -0.45
CA SER A 51 -24.35 9.34 -1.06
C SER A 51 -23.20 9.97 -1.84
N LEU A 52 -21.99 10.03 -1.23
CA LEU A 52 -20.84 10.69 -1.85
C LEU A 52 -20.22 9.88 -3.00
N ALA A 53 -20.13 8.56 -2.84
CA ALA A 53 -19.43 7.70 -3.78
C ALA A 53 -20.32 7.02 -4.82
N LYS A 54 -21.63 7.35 -4.89
CA LYS A 54 -22.60 6.71 -5.80
C LYS A 54 -22.18 6.71 -7.28
N ASP A 55 -21.52 7.77 -7.72
CA ASP A 55 -21.11 7.95 -9.11
C ASP A 55 -19.61 7.71 -9.35
N LEU A 56 -18.86 7.25 -8.32
CA LEU A 56 -17.40 7.09 -8.40
C LEU A 56 -17.01 6.04 -9.45
N VAL A 57 -17.65 4.89 -9.43
CA VAL A 57 -17.32 3.77 -10.34
C VAL A 57 -17.67 4.12 -11.78
N SER A 58 -18.89 4.58 -12.03
CA SER A 58 -19.35 4.95 -13.38
C SER A 58 -18.48 6.10 -13.96
N THR A 59 -18.17 7.11 -13.15
CA THR A 59 -17.26 8.19 -13.57
C THR A 59 -15.88 7.67 -13.95
N GLY A 60 -15.30 6.76 -13.16
CA GLY A 60 -14.01 6.15 -13.48
C GLY A 60 -14.04 5.35 -14.78
N GLU A 61 -15.11 4.60 -15.03
CA GLU A 61 -15.29 3.82 -16.27
C GLU A 61 -15.50 4.70 -17.50
N ASP A 62 -16.24 5.79 -17.35
CA ASP A 62 -16.46 6.75 -18.44
C ASP A 62 -15.15 7.44 -18.80
N ILE A 63 -14.38 7.91 -17.82
CA ILE A 63 -13.07 8.51 -18.05
C ILE A 63 -12.12 7.53 -18.74
N SER A 64 -12.08 6.28 -18.26
CA SER A 64 -11.25 5.22 -18.87
C SER A 64 -11.59 5.00 -20.33
N ARG A 65 -12.87 4.93 -20.69
CA ARG A 65 -13.35 4.78 -22.07
C ARG A 65 -12.99 5.99 -22.96
N GLU A 66 -13.19 7.19 -22.43
CA GLU A 66 -12.98 8.42 -23.20
C GLU A 66 -11.50 8.73 -23.46
N ILE A 67 -10.64 8.47 -22.47
CA ILE A 67 -9.20 8.73 -22.57
C ILE A 67 -8.47 7.54 -23.20
N GLY A 68 -9.05 6.34 -23.16
CA GLY A 68 -8.43 5.11 -23.68
C GLY A 68 -7.33 4.56 -22.77
N ILE A 69 -7.29 4.97 -21.49
CA ILE A 69 -6.31 4.51 -20.50
C ILE A 69 -7.04 3.69 -19.42
N PRO A 70 -6.60 2.46 -19.11
CA PRO A 70 -7.25 1.65 -18.08
C PRO A 70 -7.22 2.33 -16.71
N ILE A 71 -8.38 2.38 -16.05
CA ILE A 71 -8.49 2.75 -14.63
C ILE A 71 -8.88 1.48 -13.88
N VAL A 72 -7.89 0.81 -13.30
CA VAL A 72 -8.02 -0.57 -12.82
C VAL A 72 -8.91 -0.68 -11.60
N ASN A 73 -8.71 0.20 -10.61
CA ASN A 73 -9.50 0.18 -9.37
C ASN A 73 -10.21 1.52 -9.13
N LYS A 74 -11.36 1.42 -8.48
CA LYS A 74 -12.06 2.53 -7.83
C LYS A 74 -12.18 2.15 -6.36
N ARG A 75 -11.67 3.01 -5.47
CA ARG A 75 -11.53 2.72 -4.03
C ARG A 75 -12.10 3.85 -3.18
N ILE A 76 -12.35 3.52 -1.93
CA ILE A 76 -12.69 4.50 -0.89
C ILE A 76 -11.66 4.36 0.23
N SER A 77 -11.25 5.48 0.82
CA SER A 77 -10.55 5.53 2.09
C SER A 77 -11.34 6.40 3.07
N VAL A 78 -11.47 5.95 4.32
CA VAL A 78 -12.23 6.69 5.34
C VAL A 78 -11.36 7.06 6.52
N THR A 79 -11.81 8.01 7.33
CA THR A 79 -11.18 8.36 8.60
C THR A 79 -10.94 7.10 9.45
N PRO A 80 -9.79 6.96 10.12
CA PRO A 80 -9.51 5.78 10.95
C PRO A 80 -10.66 5.45 11.90
N ILE A 81 -11.22 4.26 11.76
CA ILE A 81 -12.43 3.84 12.48
C ILE A 81 -12.21 3.79 13.99
N SER A 82 -10.98 3.62 14.46
CA SER A 82 -10.71 3.71 15.90
C SER A 82 -11.09 5.06 16.51
N LEU A 83 -11.00 6.13 15.73
CA LEU A 83 -11.40 7.48 16.15
C LEU A 83 -12.92 7.65 16.13
N ILE A 84 -13.58 7.04 15.17
CA ILE A 84 -15.01 7.19 14.90
C ILE A 84 -15.86 6.36 15.86
N GLY A 85 -15.41 5.12 16.16
CA GLY A 85 -16.16 4.14 16.96
C GLY A 85 -16.06 4.35 18.46
N GLY A 86 -15.15 5.21 18.96
CA GLY A 86 -14.78 5.26 20.38
C GLY A 86 -15.90 5.59 21.35
N SER A 87 -16.92 6.34 20.93
CA SER A 87 -18.09 6.66 21.78
C SER A 87 -19.14 5.55 21.79
N ALA A 88 -19.35 4.85 20.67
CA ALA A 88 -20.38 3.82 20.51
C ALA A 88 -19.89 2.42 20.90
N CYS A 89 -18.68 2.03 20.52
CA CYS A 89 -18.17 0.67 20.70
C CYS A 89 -17.67 0.42 22.12
N LYS A 90 -18.11 -0.70 22.71
CA LYS A 90 -17.72 -1.14 24.05
C LYS A 90 -16.91 -2.45 23.99
N THR A 91 -17.03 -3.19 22.91
CA THR A 91 -16.38 -4.49 22.66
C THR A 91 -15.73 -4.49 21.26
N SER A 92 -14.82 -5.44 21.00
CA SER A 92 -14.26 -5.67 19.68
C SER A 92 -15.35 -6.08 18.66
N HIS A 93 -16.36 -6.82 19.10
CA HIS A 93 -17.46 -7.21 18.22
C HIS A 93 -18.31 -6.02 17.72
N ASP A 94 -18.42 -4.93 18.49
CA ASP A 94 -19.09 -3.72 18.03
C ASP A 94 -18.36 -3.11 16.83
N TYR A 95 -17.02 -3.16 16.83
CA TYR A 95 -16.20 -2.74 15.67
C TYR A 95 -16.40 -3.62 14.44
N VAL A 96 -16.61 -4.94 14.63
CA VAL A 96 -16.94 -5.83 13.50
C VAL A 96 -18.26 -5.42 12.83
N SER A 97 -19.23 -4.90 13.58
CA SER A 97 -20.46 -4.33 13.03
C SER A 97 -20.19 -3.13 12.12
N ILE A 98 -19.25 -2.25 12.49
CA ILE A 98 -18.82 -1.14 11.63
C ILE A 98 -18.12 -1.67 10.36
N ALA A 99 -17.25 -2.67 10.48
CA ALA A 99 -16.62 -3.30 9.31
C ALA A 99 -17.66 -3.83 8.31
N LYS A 100 -18.67 -4.55 8.79
CA LYS A 100 -19.79 -5.05 7.96
C LYS A 100 -20.59 -3.92 7.31
N THR A 101 -20.75 -2.79 7.99
CA THR A 101 -21.41 -1.60 7.44
C THR A 101 -20.58 -0.98 6.31
N LEU A 102 -19.26 -0.85 6.49
CA LEU A 102 -18.35 -0.38 5.45
C LEU A 102 -18.35 -1.31 4.23
N ASP A 103 -18.29 -2.62 4.46
CA ASP A 103 -18.34 -3.64 3.41
C ASP A 103 -19.64 -3.57 2.60
N LYS A 104 -20.77 -3.46 3.29
CA LYS A 104 -22.08 -3.26 2.67
C LYS A 104 -22.14 -2.00 1.81
N ALA A 105 -21.60 -0.88 2.32
CA ALA A 105 -21.55 0.38 1.56
C ALA A 105 -20.63 0.25 0.34
N ALA A 106 -19.49 -0.44 0.46
CA ALA A 106 -18.56 -0.69 -0.65
C ALA A 106 -19.20 -1.53 -1.75
N HIS A 107 -19.93 -2.57 -1.40
CA HIS A 107 -20.73 -3.38 -2.37
C HIS A 107 -21.81 -2.55 -3.05
N GLU A 108 -22.53 -1.71 -2.31
CA GLU A 108 -23.61 -0.87 -2.86
C GLU A 108 -23.09 0.10 -3.93
N VAL A 109 -21.95 0.73 -3.69
CA VAL A 109 -21.35 1.68 -4.65
C VAL A 109 -20.46 0.99 -5.69
N GLY A 110 -20.19 -0.30 -5.55
CA GLY A 110 -19.45 -1.12 -6.52
C GLY A 110 -17.95 -0.91 -6.53
N VAL A 111 -17.34 -0.36 -5.46
CA VAL A 111 -15.89 -0.16 -5.39
C VAL A 111 -15.15 -1.47 -5.14
N ASN A 112 -13.87 -1.50 -5.52
CA ASN A 112 -13.04 -2.68 -5.39
C ASN A 112 -12.56 -2.92 -3.96
N PHE A 113 -12.28 -1.83 -3.20
CA PHE A 113 -11.81 -1.87 -1.82
C PHE A 113 -12.25 -0.63 -1.05
N ILE A 114 -12.36 -0.78 0.27
CA ILE A 114 -12.53 0.32 1.22
C ILE A 114 -11.50 0.19 2.35
N GLY A 115 -10.63 1.19 2.48
CA GLY A 115 -9.65 1.31 3.55
C GLY A 115 -10.12 2.24 4.67
N GLY A 116 -9.39 2.24 5.79
CA GLY A 116 -9.71 3.06 6.95
C GLY A 116 -10.26 2.28 8.14
N TYR A 117 -10.41 0.95 8.05
CA TYR A 117 -10.60 0.12 9.23
C TYR A 117 -9.27 0.04 10.00
N SER A 118 -8.89 1.18 10.59
CA SER A 118 -7.50 1.48 10.96
C SER A 118 -7.39 2.12 12.34
N ALA A 119 -6.19 2.01 12.93
CA ALA A 119 -5.80 2.69 14.15
C ALA A 119 -4.42 3.35 13.99
N VAL A 120 -4.24 4.55 14.58
CA VAL A 120 -2.99 5.30 14.59
C VAL A 120 -2.46 5.33 16.02
N VAL A 121 -1.53 4.44 16.34
CA VAL A 121 -1.07 4.15 17.71
C VAL A 121 0.42 4.41 17.92
N SER A 122 1.05 5.17 17.03
CA SER A 122 2.51 5.42 17.08
C SER A 122 3.00 6.04 18.39
N LYS A 123 2.17 6.83 19.06
CA LYS A 123 2.52 7.46 20.33
C LYS A 123 1.92 6.77 21.56
N GLY A 124 0.79 6.17 21.42
CA GLY A 124 0.08 5.46 22.47
C GLY A 124 -1.16 4.82 21.91
N MET A 125 -1.74 3.91 22.64
CA MET A 125 -2.92 3.15 22.25
C MET A 125 -4.04 3.44 23.26
N THR A 126 -5.18 3.94 22.77
CA THR A 126 -6.39 4.12 23.59
C THR A 126 -7.14 2.80 23.70
N LYS A 127 -8.13 2.74 24.59
CA LYS A 127 -9.01 1.57 24.66
C LYS A 127 -9.78 1.33 23.36
N SER A 128 -10.17 2.40 22.68
CA SER A 128 -10.80 2.35 21.37
C SER A 128 -9.91 1.70 20.31
N ASP A 129 -8.65 2.12 20.26
CA ASP A 129 -7.65 1.55 19.33
C ASP A 129 -7.44 0.05 19.62
N GLU A 130 -7.29 -0.34 20.89
CA GLU A 130 -7.10 -1.74 21.28
C GLU A 130 -8.31 -2.60 20.87
N LEU A 131 -9.54 -2.13 21.10
CA LEU A 131 -10.75 -2.85 20.72
C LEU A 131 -10.85 -3.04 19.20
N LEU A 132 -10.55 -1.98 18.42
CA LEU A 132 -10.51 -2.09 16.97
C LEU A 132 -9.43 -3.06 16.51
N ILE A 133 -8.18 -2.95 17.00
CA ILE A 133 -7.08 -3.83 16.61
C ILE A 133 -7.44 -5.30 16.89
N ARG A 134 -8.01 -5.60 18.06
CA ARG A 134 -8.45 -6.97 18.38
C ARG A 134 -9.63 -7.47 17.55
N SER A 135 -10.38 -6.58 16.91
CA SER A 135 -11.47 -6.95 16.01
C SER A 135 -11.02 -7.26 14.58
N ILE A 136 -9.78 -6.88 14.20
CA ILE A 136 -9.28 -7.02 12.82
C ILE A 136 -9.39 -8.46 12.28
N PRO A 137 -9.00 -9.51 13.02
CA PRO A 137 -9.10 -10.87 12.49
C PRO A 137 -10.53 -11.27 12.11
N GLU A 138 -11.51 -11.03 12.99
CA GLU A 138 -12.92 -11.32 12.73
C GLU A 138 -13.48 -10.43 11.61
N ALA A 139 -13.12 -9.14 11.60
CA ALA A 139 -13.55 -8.20 10.59
C ALA A 139 -13.09 -8.64 9.18
N LEU A 140 -11.81 -8.94 9.01
CA LEU A 140 -11.24 -9.34 7.71
C LEU A 140 -11.69 -10.74 7.27
N ALA A 141 -12.01 -11.64 8.19
CA ALA A 141 -12.56 -12.96 7.89
C ALA A 141 -14.04 -12.90 7.47
N SER A 142 -14.80 -11.94 7.99
CA SER A 142 -16.26 -11.82 7.78
C SER A 142 -16.67 -10.80 6.72
N THR A 143 -15.71 -10.14 6.06
CA THR A 143 -15.93 -9.12 5.02
C THR A 143 -15.08 -9.39 3.78
N GLU A 144 -15.50 -8.84 2.64
CA GLU A 144 -14.81 -9.07 1.37
C GLU A 144 -13.91 -7.89 0.96
N LEU A 145 -14.41 -6.66 1.03
CA LEU A 145 -13.77 -5.48 0.45
C LEU A 145 -13.04 -4.60 1.45
N ILE A 146 -13.12 -4.93 2.76
CA ILE A 146 -12.49 -4.15 3.82
C ILE A 146 -10.99 -4.38 3.83
N CYS A 147 -10.25 -3.26 3.94
CA CYS A 147 -8.82 -3.26 4.20
C CYS A 147 -8.52 -2.53 5.52
N SER A 148 -7.49 -3.02 6.20
CA SER A 148 -7.12 -2.54 7.53
C SER A 148 -5.65 -2.14 7.60
N SER A 149 -5.34 -1.16 8.46
CA SER A 149 -3.97 -0.82 8.79
C SER A 149 -3.81 -0.34 10.22
N VAL A 150 -2.61 -0.55 10.77
CA VAL A 150 -2.24 -0.03 12.08
C VAL A 150 -0.89 0.68 11.98
N ASN A 151 -0.86 1.98 12.27
CA ASN A 151 0.38 2.77 12.28
C ASN A 151 1.02 2.73 13.66
N VAL A 152 2.07 1.92 13.82
CA VAL A 152 2.71 1.61 15.11
C VAL A 152 3.90 2.49 15.45
N GLY A 153 4.39 3.29 14.52
CA GLY A 153 5.59 4.10 14.73
C GLY A 153 5.64 5.35 13.88
N SER A 154 6.49 6.27 14.27
CA SER A 154 6.87 7.40 13.44
C SER A 154 8.25 7.96 13.83
N THR A 155 8.86 8.70 12.91
CA THR A 155 10.12 9.41 13.16
C THR A 155 10.02 10.34 14.37
N LYS A 156 8.87 10.97 14.59
CA LYS A 156 8.66 11.93 15.69
C LYS A 156 8.36 11.26 17.03
N THR A 157 7.76 10.08 17.04
CA THR A 157 7.26 9.45 18.28
C THR A 157 8.01 8.20 18.67
N GLY A 158 8.83 7.64 17.80
CA GLY A 158 9.45 6.33 18.00
C GLY A 158 8.52 5.20 17.64
N ILE A 159 8.77 4.00 18.16
CA ILE A 159 8.01 2.78 17.87
C ILE A 159 7.27 2.34 19.14
N ASN A 160 5.97 2.11 19.02
CA ASN A 160 5.14 1.56 20.08
C ASN A 160 5.27 0.02 20.09
N MET A 161 6.13 -0.52 20.96
CA MET A 161 6.42 -1.96 21.01
C MET A 161 5.24 -2.78 21.55
N ASP A 162 4.34 -2.17 22.35
CA ASP A 162 3.10 -2.85 22.77
C ASP A 162 2.19 -3.11 21.58
N ALA A 163 2.05 -2.13 20.68
CA ALA A 163 1.31 -2.28 19.44
C ALA A 163 2.00 -3.26 18.48
N VAL A 164 3.33 -3.20 18.35
CA VAL A 164 4.12 -4.13 17.51
C VAL A 164 3.91 -5.57 17.96
N ARG A 165 4.00 -5.85 19.26
CA ARG A 165 3.74 -7.18 19.82
C ARG A 165 2.33 -7.64 19.50
N LEU A 166 1.34 -6.79 19.76
CA LEU A 166 -0.06 -7.10 19.48
C LEU A 166 -0.29 -7.38 17.99
N MET A 167 0.32 -6.61 17.09
CA MET A 167 0.16 -6.81 15.65
C MET A 167 0.70 -8.15 15.16
N GLY A 168 1.78 -8.68 15.73
CA GLY A 168 2.23 -10.04 15.41
C GLY A 168 1.20 -11.11 15.78
N GLU A 169 0.53 -10.94 16.93
CA GLU A 169 -0.59 -11.82 17.35
C GLU A 169 -1.78 -11.70 16.38
N ILE A 170 -2.17 -10.47 16.02
CA ILE A 170 -3.29 -10.16 15.12
C ILE A 170 -3.04 -10.71 13.70
N VAL A 171 -1.84 -10.56 13.15
CA VAL A 171 -1.49 -11.14 11.83
C VAL A 171 -1.63 -12.67 11.87
N LYS A 172 -1.12 -13.31 12.93
CA LYS A 172 -1.21 -14.76 13.09
C LYS A 172 -2.66 -15.25 13.22
N GLU A 173 -3.47 -14.56 14.03
CA GLU A 173 -4.90 -14.85 14.20
C GLU A 173 -5.68 -14.64 12.89
N THR A 174 -5.38 -13.55 12.16
CA THR A 174 -5.99 -13.29 10.85
C THR A 174 -5.67 -14.40 9.85
N ALA A 175 -4.42 -14.88 9.83
CA ALA A 175 -4.02 -16.00 8.99
C ALA A 175 -4.82 -17.26 9.32
N GLU A 176 -4.96 -17.61 10.60
CA GLU A 176 -5.75 -18.78 11.03
C GLU A 176 -7.23 -18.69 10.67
N LEU A 177 -7.86 -17.52 10.90
CA LEU A 177 -9.29 -17.34 10.59
C LEU A 177 -9.58 -17.33 9.09
N THR A 178 -8.58 -17.08 8.25
CA THR A 178 -8.74 -17.03 6.79
C THR A 178 -7.98 -18.14 6.06
N LYS A 179 -7.56 -19.19 6.75
CA LYS A 179 -6.76 -20.30 6.21
C LYS A 179 -7.42 -21.04 5.04
N GLU A 180 -8.74 -21.15 5.03
CA GLU A 180 -9.50 -21.77 3.92
C GLU A 180 -9.42 -20.96 2.61
N LYS A 181 -8.89 -19.73 2.67
CA LYS A 181 -8.61 -18.85 1.53
C LYS A 181 -7.11 -18.48 1.50
N ASP A 182 -6.23 -19.43 1.77
CA ASP A 182 -4.78 -19.25 1.77
C ASP A 182 -4.29 -18.06 2.62
N SER A 183 -4.93 -17.82 3.77
CA SER A 183 -4.64 -16.71 4.69
C SER A 183 -4.78 -15.31 4.06
N LEU A 184 -5.64 -15.17 3.04
CA LEU A 184 -5.84 -13.94 2.25
C LEU A 184 -6.24 -12.73 3.09
N GLY A 185 -6.80 -12.92 4.30
CA GLY A 185 -7.07 -11.82 5.22
C GLY A 185 -5.82 -10.98 5.52
N CYS A 186 -4.65 -11.62 5.59
CA CYS A 186 -3.38 -10.92 5.82
C CYS A 186 -2.96 -10.03 4.63
N ALA A 187 -3.37 -10.33 3.41
CA ALA A 187 -3.14 -9.47 2.24
C ALA A 187 -3.92 -8.14 2.32
N LYS A 188 -4.97 -8.09 3.15
CA LYS A 188 -5.78 -6.89 3.41
C LYS A 188 -5.38 -6.14 4.69
N LEU A 189 -4.32 -6.57 5.37
CA LEU A 189 -3.81 -5.99 6.61
C LEU A 189 -2.39 -5.46 6.45
N VAL A 190 -2.18 -4.20 6.78
CA VAL A 190 -0.88 -3.53 6.68
C VAL A 190 -0.48 -2.92 8.02
N VAL A 191 0.74 -3.20 8.49
CA VAL A 191 1.32 -2.51 9.64
C VAL A 191 2.26 -1.43 9.14
N LEU A 192 2.07 -0.19 9.58
CA LEU A 192 2.74 0.99 9.05
C LEU A 192 3.61 1.69 10.09
N CYS A 193 4.67 2.33 9.61
CA CYS A 193 5.41 3.39 10.30
C CYS A 193 5.47 4.62 9.39
N ASN A 194 5.25 5.82 9.94
CA ASN A 194 5.13 7.07 9.18
C ASN A 194 4.06 6.99 8.06
N ALA A 195 2.89 6.45 8.36
CA ALA A 195 1.80 6.37 7.38
C ALA A 195 1.40 7.75 6.86
N PRO A 196 1.28 7.97 5.54
CA PRO A 196 0.72 9.19 4.98
C PRO A 196 -0.80 9.21 5.11
N ASP A 197 -1.36 10.40 5.25
CA ASP A 197 -2.80 10.62 5.46
C ASP A 197 -3.61 10.60 4.14
N ASP A 198 -2.93 10.68 3.00
CA ASP A 198 -3.49 10.90 1.67
C ASP A 198 -3.20 9.74 0.67
N ASN A 199 -2.84 8.57 1.16
CA ASN A 199 -2.44 7.43 0.32
C ASN A 199 -3.62 6.81 -0.47
N PRO A 200 -3.65 6.89 -1.82
CA PRO A 200 -4.70 6.27 -2.62
C PRO A 200 -4.44 4.81 -2.98
N PHE A 201 -3.21 4.34 -2.79
CA PHE A 201 -2.69 3.18 -3.51
C PHE A 201 -2.77 1.89 -2.72
N MET A 202 -2.40 1.92 -1.45
CA MET A 202 -2.24 0.73 -0.64
C MET A 202 -3.57 0.23 -0.06
N ALA A 203 -3.67 -1.08 0.16
CA ALA A 203 -4.83 -1.69 0.81
C ALA A 203 -5.11 -1.08 2.21
N GLY A 204 -4.06 -0.71 2.94
CA GLY A 204 -4.16 -0.08 4.26
C GLY A 204 -4.35 1.44 4.27
N ALA A 205 -4.73 2.06 3.16
CA ALA A 205 -5.00 3.49 3.07
C ALA A 205 -6.08 3.94 4.06
N PHE A 206 -5.97 5.17 4.56
CA PHE A 206 -7.01 5.84 5.33
C PHE A 206 -7.06 7.32 4.97
N HIS A 207 -8.14 7.98 5.32
CA HIS A 207 -8.34 9.40 5.12
C HIS A 207 -7.95 10.16 6.40
N GLY A 208 -6.98 11.06 6.30
CA GLY A 208 -6.46 11.82 7.44
C GLY A 208 -7.49 12.77 8.06
N VAL A 209 -7.35 13.02 9.35
CA VAL A 209 -8.28 13.89 10.10
C VAL A 209 -8.17 15.36 9.72
N THR A 210 -7.08 15.76 9.06
CA THR A 210 -6.84 17.13 8.58
C THR A 210 -7.19 17.33 7.12
N GLU A 211 -7.60 16.28 6.45
CA GLU A 211 -8.06 16.31 5.06
C GLU A 211 -9.47 16.95 4.93
N SER A 212 -9.87 17.29 3.71
CA SER A 212 -11.21 17.80 3.43
C SER A 212 -12.28 16.75 3.66
N ASP A 213 -13.55 17.18 3.72
CA ASP A 213 -14.69 16.27 3.96
C ASP A 213 -14.79 15.14 2.92
N ALA A 214 -14.46 15.44 1.67
CA ALA A 214 -14.21 14.46 0.61
C ALA A 214 -13.10 14.96 -0.33
N ILE A 215 -12.30 14.01 -0.89
CA ILE A 215 -11.18 14.32 -1.78
C ILE A 215 -10.97 13.20 -2.80
N ILE A 216 -10.51 13.54 -4.01
CA ILE A 216 -10.12 12.55 -5.02
C ILE A 216 -8.61 12.47 -5.08
N ASN A 217 -8.06 11.30 -4.81
CA ASN A 217 -6.66 10.95 -4.98
C ASN A 217 -6.51 9.92 -6.11
N VAL A 218 -5.44 10.01 -6.89
CA VAL A 218 -5.22 9.12 -8.03
C VAL A 218 -3.85 8.45 -7.92
N GLY A 219 -3.81 7.15 -8.06
CA GLY A 219 -2.58 6.37 -8.17
C GLY A 219 -2.32 5.99 -9.62
N VAL A 220 -1.11 6.27 -10.11
CA VAL A 220 -0.66 5.88 -11.44
C VAL A 220 0.55 4.97 -11.36
N SER A 221 0.64 4.03 -12.29
CA SER A 221 1.72 3.06 -12.35
C SER A 221 2.20 2.83 -13.77
N GLY A 222 3.38 2.24 -13.90
CA GLY A 222 3.96 1.93 -15.21
C GLY A 222 5.40 1.44 -15.10
N PRO A 223 5.68 0.36 -14.34
CA PRO A 223 7.01 -0.27 -14.34
C PRO A 223 7.43 -0.66 -15.76
N GLY A 224 6.51 -1.24 -16.52
CA GLY A 224 6.75 -1.62 -17.92
C GLY A 224 7.19 -0.43 -18.79
N VAL A 225 6.55 0.73 -18.62
CA VAL A 225 6.93 1.96 -19.37
C VAL A 225 8.36 2.38 -19.07
N VAL A 226 8.77 2.33 -17.78
CA VAL A 226 10.15 2.66 -17.38
C VAL A 226 11.12 1.63 -17.91
N LYS A 227 10.80 0.34 -17.82
CA LYS A 227 11.61 -0.76 -18.37
C LYS A 227 11.87 -0.56 -19.88
N TYR A 228 10.82 -0.37 -20.67
CA TYR A 228 10.95 -0.15 -22.12
C TYR A 228 11.75 1.11 -22.47
N ALA A 229 11.60 2.18 -21.69
CA ALA A 229 12.41 3.38 -21.88
C ALA A 229 13.90 3.09 -21.65
N LEU A 230 14.25 2.29 -20.64
CA LEU A 230 15.63 1.91 -20.33
C LEU A 230 16.23 0.96 -21.38
N GLU A 231 15.46 0.04 -21.96
CA GLU A 231 15.91 -0.81 -23.06
C GLU A 231 16.47 0.01 -24.25
N SER A 232 15.89 1.19 -24.50
CA SER A 232 16.34 2.08 -25.59
C SER A 232 17.70 2.75 -25.34
N VAL A 233 18.20 2.71 -24.10
CA VAL A 233 19.46 3.35 -23.66
C VAL A 233 20.42 2.35 -23.03
N ARG A 234 20.31 1.05 -23.35
CA ARG A 234 21.23 0.01 -22.85
C ARG A 234 22.69 0.38 -23.09
N GLY A 235 23.51 0.20 -22.07
CA GLY A 235 24.93 0.51 -22.11
C GLY A 235 25.28 2.00 -21.97
N ALA A 236 24.28 2.87 -21.84
CA ALA A 236 24.51 4.27 -21.52
C ALA A 236 25.02 4.47 -20.08
N ASN A 237 25.60 5.63 -19.81
CA ASN A 237 26.03 5.97 -18.45
C ASN A 237 24.85 6.33 -17.53
N PHE A 238 25.10 6.46 -16.22
CA PHE A 238 24.06 6.77 -15.24
C PHE A 238 23.36 8.12 -15.46
N GLU A 239 24.01 9.12 -16.06
CA GLU A 239 23.38 10.40 -16.36
C GLU A 239 22.22 10.23 -17.35
N VAL A 240 22.45 9.47 -18.42
CA VAL A 240 21.44 9.15 -19.43
C VAL A 240 20.33 8.30 -18.84
N LEU A 241 20.65 7.29 -18.02
CA LEU A 241 19.67 6.47 -17.30
C LEU A 241 18.77 7.34 -16.41
N CYS A 242 19.35 8.20 -15.57
CA CYS A 242 18.62 9.10 -14.69
C CYS A 242 17.66 10.01 -15.44
N GLU A 243 18.14 10.65 -16.53
CA GLU A 243 17.30 11.53 -17.36
C GLU A 243 16.16 10.76 -18.05
N THR A 244 16.42 9.54 -18.48
CA THR A 244 15.40 8.68 -19.10
C THR A 244 14.30 8.32 -18.10
N ILE A 245 14.66 7.84 -16.90
CA ILE A 245 13.69 7.51 -15.84
C ILE A 245 12.87 8.75 -15.47
N LYS A 246 13.53 9.88 -15.23
CA LYS A 246 12.88 11.12 -14.83
C LYS A 246 11.88 11.62 -15.89
N LYS A 247 12.24 11.60 -17.17
CA LYS A 247 11.35 12.00 -18.27
C LYS A 247 10.17 11.06 -18.42
N THR A 248 10.38 9.77 -18.23
CA THR A 248 9.31 8.76 -18.28
C THR A 248 8.33 8.95 -17.12
N ALA A 249 8.84 9.09 -15.91
CA ALA A 249 8.04 9.37 -14.71
C ALA A 249 7.22 10.67 -14.85
N PHE A 250 7.81 11.72 -15.46
CA PHE A 250 7.08 12.95 -15.78
C PHE A 250 5.85 12.68 -16.66
N LYS A 251 6.00 11.89 -17.74
CA LYS A 251 4.89 11.57 -18.65
C LYS A 251 3.79 10.77 -17.95
N ILE A 252 4.15 9.75 -17.17
CA ILE A 252 3.20 8.93 -16.40
C ILE A 252 2.41 9.81 -15.43
N THR A 253 3.07 10.70 -14.70
CA THR A 253 2.42 11.62 -13.77
C THR A 253 1.42 12.55 -14.45
N ARG A 254 1.74 13.05 -15.66
CA ARG A 254 0.83 13.91 -16.43
C ARG A 254 -0.47 13.20 -16.82
N VAL A 255 -0.40 11.91 -17.09
CA VAL A 255 -1.60 11.08 -17.32
C VAL A 255 -2.45 11.02 -16.05
N GLY A 256 -1.85 10.75 -14.90
CA GLY A 256 -2.57 10.74 -13.62
C GLY A 256 -3.24 12.08 -13.31
N GLN A 257 -2.56 13.20 -13.59
CA GLN A 257 -3.13 14.52 -13.36
C GLN A 257 -4.36 14.78 -14.25
N LEU A 258 -4.32 14.37 -15.51
CA LEU A 258 -5.47 14.51 -16.40
C LEU A 258 -6.69 13.75 -15.87
N VAL A 259 -6.49 12.50 -15.46
CA VAL A 259 -7.55 11.65 -14.88
C VAL A 259 -8.07 12.26 -13.59
N ALA A 260 -7.19 12.70 -12.68
CA ALA A 260 -7.56 13.28 -11.39
C ALA A 260 -8.40 14.55 -11.54
N GLN A 261 -8.01 15.44 -12.46
CA GLN A 261 -8.73 16.68 -12.73
C GLN A 261 -10.13 16.40 -13.31
N GLU A 262 -10.22 15.45 -14.24
CA GLU A 262 -11.49 15.09 -14.85
C GLU A 262 -12.42 14.39 -13.85
N ALA A 263 -11.91 13.49 -13.02
CA ALA A 263 -12.66 12.84 -11.96
C ALA A 263 -13.19 13.85 -10.92
N SER A 264 -12.31 14.74 -10.45
CA SER A 264 -12.67 15.83 -9.53
C SER A 264 -13.80 16.70 -10.08
N LYS A 265 -13.69 17.11 -11.35
CA LYS A 265 -14.70 17.95 -12.02
C LYS A 265 -16.06 17.26 -12.13
N ARG A 266 -16.08 15.98 -12.57
CA ARG A 266 -17.34 15.22 -12.75
C ARG A 266 -18.03 14.88 -11.44
N LEU A 267 -17.24 14.52 -10.43
CA LEU A 267 -17.77 14.16 -9.12
C LEU A 267 -18.07 15.38 -8.23
N GLY A 268 -17.58 16.57 -8.59
CA GLY A 268 -17.74 17.77 -7.78
C GLY A 268 -16.98 17.71 -6.44
N VAL A 269 -15.92 16.89 -6.38
CA VAL A 269 -15.09 16.66 -5.18
C VAL A 269 -13.69 17.23 -5.43
N PRO A 270 -13.06 17.94 -4.47
CA PRO A 270 -11.72 18.49 -4.65
C PRO A 270 -10.69 17.44 -5.07
N PHE A 271 -9.73 17.85 -5.88
CA PHE A 271 -8.56 17.07 -6.23
C PHE A 271 -7.49 17.20 -5.14
N GLY A 272 -7.02 16.08 -4.62
CA GLY A 272 -5.98 15.98 -3.60
C GLY A 272 -4.60 15.75 -4.21
N ILE A 273 -4.19 14.48 -4.31
CA ILE A 273 -2.83 14.14 -4.78
C ILE A 273 -2.82 13.12 -5.93
N ILE A 274 -1.65 13.09 -6.59
CA ILE A 274 -1.26 12.00 -7.48
C ILE A 274 -0.15 11.22 -6.79
N ASP A 275 -0.38 9.94 -6.64
CA ASP A 275 0.64 8.99 -6.22
C ASP A 275 1.24 8.33 -7.47
N LEU A 276 2.49 8.66 -7.79
CA LEU A 276 3.25 7.98 -8.82
C LEU A 276 4.04 6.85 -8.17
N SER A 277 3.44 5.70 -8.09
CA SER A 277 4.09 4.49 -7.57
C SER A 277 4.29 3.48 -8.70
N LEU A 278 5.56 3.10 -8.94
CA LEU A 278 5.87 1.97 -9.80
C LEU A 278 5.47 0.69 -9.06
N ALA A 279 4.18 0.38 -9.08
CA ALA A 279 3.60 -0.81 -8.50
C ALA A 279 3.42 -1.85 -9.60
N PRO A 280 4.17 -2.96 -9.56
CA PRO A 280 4.12 -3.99 -10.57
C PRO A 280 2.77 -4.72 -10.59
N THR A 281 2.57 -5.51 -11.64
CA THR A 281 1.51 -6.52 -11.73
C THR A 281 2.14 -7.87 -12.09
N PRO A 282 1.39 -8.98 -11.93
CA PRO A 282 1.87 -10.29 -12.38
C PRO A 282 2.07 -10.40 -13.90
N ALA A 283 1.71 -9.38 -14.68
CA ALA A 283 1.89 -9.34 -16.12
C ALA A 283 3.38 -9.31 -16.50
N ILE A 284 3.75 -10.10 -17.49
CA ILE A 284 5.13 -10.15 -18.01
C ILE A 284 5.53 -8.76 -18.51
N GLY A 285 6.68 -8.28 -18.05
CA GLY A 285 7.25 -6.98 -18.43
C GLY A 285 6.78 -5.81 -17.57
N ASP A 286 5.87 -6.01 -16.64
CA ASP A 286 5.43 -5.01 -15.65
C ASP A 286 6.05 -5.28 -14.27
N SER A 287 7.37 -5.19 -14.18
CA SER A 287 8.17 -5.62 -13.04
C SER A 287 9.20 -4.57 -12.64
N VAL A 288 9.30 -4.27 -11.35
CA VAL A 288 10.37 -3.43 -10.79
C VAL A 288 11.71 -4.19 -10.77
N ALA A 289 11.68 -5.50 -10.56
CA ALA A 289 12.90 -6.31 -10.67
C ALA A 289 13.49 -6.23 -12.09
N ASP A 290 12.66 -6.32 -13.13
CA ASP A 290 13.11 -6.17 -14.51
C ASP A 290 13.75 -4.79 -14.77
N ILE A 291 13.24 -3.71 -14.17
CA ILE A 291 13.87 -2.39 -14.24
C ILE A 291 15.28 -2.41 -13.63
N LEU A 292 15.43 -3.06 -12.46
CA LEU A 292 16.72 -3.16 -11.79
C LEU A 292 17.73 -3.97 -12.63
N GLU A 293 17.25 -5.01 -13.31
CA GLU A 293 18.06 -5.81 -14.24
C GLU A 293 18.44 -5.01 -15.49
N GLU A 294 17.53 -4.19 -16.05
CA GLU A 294 17.87 -3.27 -17.15
C GLU A 294 18.88 -2.17 -16.75
N ILE A 295 18.93 -1.77 -15.48
CA ILE A 295 19.96 -0.85 -14.96
C ILE A 295 21.34 -1.53 -14.97
N GLY A 296 21.41 -2.86 -15.03
CA GLY A 296 22.66 -3.61 -15.21
C GLY A 296 22.92 -4.69 -14.18
N LEU A 297 21.90 -5.10 -13.41
CA LEU A 297 22.01 -6.24 -12.51
C LEU A 297 21.69 -7.54 -13.25
N GLU A 298 22.43 -8.59 -12.96
CA GLU A 298 22.13 -9.94 -13.50
C GLU A 298 20.80 -10.47 -12.96
N ARG A 299 20.54 -10.19 -11.66
CA ARG A 299 19.31 -10.58 -10.97
C ARG A 299 19.02 -9.58 -9.84
N ALA A 300 17.76 -9.25 -9.65
CA ALA A 300 17.32 -8.51 -8.46
C ALA A 300 17.74 -9.29 -7.18
N GLY A 301 18.28 -8.59 -6.18
CA GLY A 301 18.89 -9.21 -4.99
C GLY A 301 20.43 -9.24 -5.03
N ALA A 302 21.06 -9.22 -6.19
CA ALA A 302 22.52 -9.16 -6.34
C ALA A 302 23.13 -7.93 -5.65
N PRO A 303 24.43 -7.94 -5.31
CA PRO A 303 25.13 -6.74 -4.87
C PRO A 303 24.93 -5.58 -5.86
N GLY A 304 24.56 -4.40 -5.34
CA GLY A 304 24.17 -3.24 -6.17
C GLY A 304 22.67 -2.97 -6.23
N THR A 305 21.81 -3.94 -5.92
CA THR A 305 20.34 -3.82 -6.00
C THR A 305 19.81 -2.64 -5.19
N THR A 306 20.25 -2.46 -3.93
CA THR A 306 19.83 -1.35 -3.10
C THR A 306 20.24 0.00 -3.68
N ALA A 307 21.44 0.11 -4.29
CA ALA A 307 21.90 1.33 -4.95
C ALA A 307 21.09 1.63 -6.22
N ALA A 308 20.81 0.62 -7.04
CA ALA A 308 20.00 0.76 -8.25
C ALA A 308 18.55 1.18 -7.88
N LEU A 309 17.98 0.59 -6.83
CA LEU A 309 16.65 0.96 -6.32
C LEU A 309 16.62 2.39 -5.77
N ALA A 310 17.67 2.82 -5.07
CA ALA A 310 17.79 4.20 -4.58
C ALA A 310 17.79 5.20 -5.75
N LEU A 311 18.56 4.91 -6.80
CA LEU A 311 18.58 5.70 -8.04
C LEU A 311 17.19 5.75 -8.67
N LEU A 312 16.57 4.59 -8.87
CA LEU A 312 15.23 4.48 -9.46
C LEU A 312 14.21 5.32 -8.70
N ASN A 313 14.13 5.10 -7.38
CA ASN A 313 13.17 5.77 -6.50
C ASN A 313 13.34 7.30 -6.52
N ASP A 314 14.58 7.80 -6.49
CA ASP A 314 14.89 9.22 -6.54
C ASP A 314 14.50 9.86 -7.89
N GLN A 315 14.82 9.21 -9.01
CA GLN A 315 14.48 9.74 -10.33
C GLN A 315 12.98 9.72 -10.62
N VAL A 316 12.27 8.69 -10.14
CA VAL A 316 10.79 8.63 -10.22
C VAL A 316 10.17 9.80 -9.47
N LYS A 317 10.59 10.06 -8.24
CA LYS A 317 10.11 11.21 -7.45
C LYS A 317 10.41 12.55 -8.11
N LYS A 318 11.61 12.72 -8.62
CA LYS A 318 12.00 13.95 -9.36
C LYS A 318 11.13 14.18 -10.59
N GLY A 319 10.88 13.15 -11.37
CA GLY A 319 9.99 13.21 -12.53
C GLY A 319 8.55 13.59 -12.16
N GLY A 320 8.04 12.98 -11.11
CA GLY A 320 6.71 13.28 -10.54
C GLY A 320 6.57 14.75 -10.14
N VAL A 321 7.44 15.23 -9.27
CA VAL A 321 7.40 16.63 -8.76
C VAL A 321 7.57 17.65 -9.90
N MET A 322 8.34 17.35 -10.94
CA MET A 322 8.46 18.21 -12.12
C MET A 322 7.16 18.26 -12.96
N ALA A 323 6.36 17.20 -12.92
CA ALA A 323 5.11 17.10 -13.69
C ALA A 323 3.92 17.74 -12.99
N SER A 324 3.86 17.69 -11.67
CA SER A 324 2.72 18.16 -10.87
C SER A 324 3.16 18.62 -9.48
N SER A 325 2.53 19.70 -9.00
CA SER A 325 2.64 20.12 -7.60
C SER A 325 1.76 19.32 -6.64
N TYR A 326 0.98 18.38 -7.16
CA TYR A 326 0.05 17.53 -6.40
C TYR A 326 0.60 16.13 -6.13
N VAL A 327 1.90 15.92 -6.25
CA VAL A 327 2.52 14.62 -5.97
C VAL A 327 2.54 14.37 -4.45
N GLY A 328 2.03 13.23 -4.03
CA GLY A 328 1.92 12.84 -2.61
C GLY A 328 1.88 11.33 -2.43
N GLY A 329 1.29 10.87 -1.33
CA GLY A 329 1.15 9.46 -1.00
C GLY A 329 2.46 8.73 -0.81
N LEU A 330 2.60 7.58 -1.46
CA LEU A 330 3.77 6.70 -1.38
C LEU A 330 4.68 6.77 -2.61
N SER A 331 4.55 7.80 -3.45
CA SER A 331 5.27 7.94 -4.73
C SER A 331 6.69 7.38 -4.72
N GLY A 332 7.02 6.57 -5.73
CA GLY A 332 8.33 5.93 -5.90
C GLY A 332 8.24 4.49 -6.43
N ALA A 333 9.18 3.63 -6.05
CA ALA A 333 9.22 2.24 -6.49
C ALA A 333 8.74 1.29 -5.39
N PHE A 334 7.75 0.46 -5.69
CA PHE A 334 7.26 -0.63 -4.85
C PHE A 334 8.05 -1.92 -5.13
N ILE A 335 8.16 -2.76 -4.13
CA ILE A 335 8.85 -4.06 -4.24
C ILE A 335 8.01 -5.21 -3.65
N PRO A 336 6.70 -5.34 -4.01
CA PRO A 336 5.90 -6.47 -3.55
C PRO A 336 6.42 -7.75 -4.20
N VAL A 337 6.44 -8.86 -3.44
CA VAL A 337 6.95 -10.12 -4.01
C VAL A 337 5.90 -10.80 -4.87
N SER A 338 4.66 -10.97 -4.40
CA SER A 338 3.65 -11.75 -5.14
C SER A 338 3.11 -11.06 -6.39
N GLU A 339 3.22 -9.74 -6.46
CA GLU A 339 2.69 -8.93 -7.56
C GLU A 339 3.73 -8.65 -8.65
N ASP A 340 4.99 -9.14 -8.49
CA ASP A 340 6.12 -8.86 -9.38
C ASP A 340 6.79 -10.16 -9.83
N GLN A 341 6.60 -10.56 -11.09
CA GLN A 341 7.14 -11.80 -11.60
C GLN A 341 8.67 -11.86 -11.51
N GLY A 342 9.38 -10.75 -11.67
CA GLY A 342 10.83 -10.70 -11.52
C GLY A 342 11.27 -10.88 -10.07
N MET A 343 10.54 -10.33 -9.10
CA MET A 343 10.80 -10.55 -7.67
C MET A 343 10.54 -12.01 -7.29
N ILE A 344 9.45 -12.60 -7.77
CA ILE A 344 9.15 -14.04 -7.59
C ILE A 344 10.33 -14.89 -8.08
N ASN A 345 10.80 -14.65 -9.31
CA ASN A 345 11.91 -15.37 -9.89
C ASN A 345 13.19 -15.19 -9.06
N ALA A 346 13.47 -13.97 -8.59
CA ALA A 346 14.63 -13.68 -7.75
C ALA A 346 14.59 -14.43 -6.40
N VAL A 347 13.41 -14.61 -5.82
CA VAL A 347 13.24 -15.46 -4.61
C VAL A 347 13.49 -16.93 -4.94
N LEU A 348 12.91 -17.45 -6.03
CA LEU A 348 13.07 -18.85 -6.44
C LEU A 348 14.52 -19.19 -6.79
N ASP A 349 15.25 -18.25 -7.38
CA ASP A 349 16.68 -18.38 -7.69
C ASP A 349 17.58 -18.24 -6.44
N GLY A 350 17.02 -17.83 -5.30
CA GLY A 350 17.74 -17.64 -4.05
C GLY A 350 18.57 -16.34 -3.99
N SER A 351 18.41 -15.43 -4.94
CA SER A 351 19.11 -14.12 -4.93
C SER A 351 18.42 -13.09 -4.00
N LEU A 352 17.13 -13.28 -3.72
CA LEU A 352 16.34 -12.36 -2.91
C LEU A 352 15.84 -13.06 -1.64
N THR A 353 16.24 -12.54 -0.48
CA THR A 353 15.81 -13.00 0.86
C THR A 353 15.05 -11.89 1.58
N ILE A 354 14.41 -12.21 2.71
CA ILE A 354 13.73 -11.21 3.55
C ILE A 354 14.72 -10.15 4.02
N GLU A 355 15.91 -10.53 4.48
CA GLU A 355 16.94 -9.58 4.94
C GLU A 355 17.44 -8.68 3.80
N LYS A 356 17.49 -9.20 2.56
CA LYS A 356 17.81 -8.36 1.40
C LYS A 356 16.68 -7.40 1.08
N LEU A 357 15.42 -7.83 1.18
CA LEU A 357 14.26 -6.95 1.04
C LEU A 357 14.27 -5.85 2.11
N GLU A 358 14.53 -6.17 3.38
CA GLU A 358 14.68 -5.17 4.45
C GLU A 358 15.74 -4.12 4.11
N ALA A 359 16.90 -4.53 3.60
CA ALA A 359 17.92 -3.59 3.13
C ALA A 359 17.40 -2.71 1.97
N MET A 360 16.60 -3.27 1.06
CA MET A 360 15.99 -2.53 -0.04
C MET A 360 14.90 -1.57 0.44
N THR A 361 14.19 -1.91 1.52
CA THR A 361 13.15 -1.03 2.08
C THR A 361 13.70 0.25 2.69
N CYS A 362 15.00 0.33 2.97
CA CYS A 362 15.64 1.60 3.32
C CYS A 362 15.48 2.68 2.23
N VAL A 363 15.33 2.30 0.97
CA VAL A 363 15.35 3.18 -0.20
C VAL A 363 14.15 3.04 -1.13
N CYS A 364 13.26 2.06 -0.94
CA CYS A 364 12.01 1.94 -1.68
C CYS A 364 10.96 2.95 -1.19
N SER A 365 9.78 2.96 -1.79
CA SER A 365 8.71 3.87 -1.38
C SER A 365 7.81 3.32 -0.27
N VAL A 366 7.74 2.01 -0.06
CA VAL A 366 6.80 1.38 0.88
C VAL A 366 7.52 0.59 1.98
N GLY A 367 7.89 -0.65 1.76
CA GLY A 367 8.40 -1.56 2.78
C GLY A 367 8.33 -3.02 2.30
N LEU A 368 8.27 -3.96 3.24
CA LEU A 368 8.00 -5.37 2.97
C LEU A 368 6.54 -5.54 2.54
N ASP A 369 6.33 -5.96 1.32
CA ASP A 369 4.99 -6.03 0.76
C ASP A 369 4.70 -7.36 0.09
N MET A 370 3.51 -7.93 0.40
CA MET A 370 3.03 -9.20 -0.15
C MET A 370 4.03 -10.35 0.00
N ILE A 371 4.58 -10.52 1.20
CA ILE A 371 5.57 -11.53 1.54
C ILE A 371 4.87 -12.76 2.12
N ALA A 372 4.84 -13.86 1.38
CA ALA A 372 4.34 -15.14 1.88
C ALA A 372 5.43 -15.85 2.72
N ILE A 373 5.07 -16.24 3.93
CA ILE A 373 5.97 -16.91 4.89
C ILE A 373 5.34 -18.22 5.39
N PRO A 374 6.12 -19.15 5.99
CA PRO A 374 5.58 -20.39 6.54
C PRO A 374 4.44 -20.14 7.54
N GLY A 375 3.39 -20.94 7.42
CA GLY A 375 2.21 -20.81 8.27
C GLY A 375 2.45 -21.07 9.74
N ASP A 376 3.52 -21.77 10.12
CA ASP A 376 3.94 -22.05 11.50
C ASP A 376 4.82 -20.94 12.10
N THR A 377 5.17 -19.89 11.35
CA THR A 377 5.95 -18.75 11.85
C THR A 377 5.30 -18.18 13.13
N LYS A 378 6.13 -18.00 14.17
CA LYS A 378 5.68 -17.49 15.47
C LYS A 378 5.22 -16.03 15.39
N ALA A 379 4.21 -15.67 16.16
CA ALA A 379 3.77 -14.28 16.29
C ALA A 379 4.91 -13.34 16.73
N SER A 380 5.81 -13.79 17.61
CA SER A 380 6.97 -13.01 18.04
C SER A 380 7.94 -12.72 16.90
N THR A 381 8.14 -13.67 15.97
CA THR A 381 8.98 -13.45 14.78
C THR A 381 8.35 -12.42 13.84
N ILE A 382 7.03 -12.49 13.62
CA ILE A 382 6.29 -11.47 12.84
C ILE A 382 6.42 -10.09 13.51
N SER A 383 6.29 -10.02 14.83
CA SER A 383 6.51 -8.77 15.58
C SER A 383 7.94 -8.26 15.44
N GLY A 384 8.94 -9.14 15.36
CA GLY A 384 10.34 -8.78 15.11
C GLY A 384 10.50 -8.11 13.74
N ILE A 385 9.96 -8.68 12.68
CA ILE A 385 9.94 -8.12 11.31
C ILE A 385 9.25 -6.74 11.30
N ILE A 386 8.12 -6.60 12.00
CA ILE A 386 7.43 -5.31 12.12
C ILE A 386 8.30 -4.27 12.84
N ALA A 387 9.03 -4.68 13.87
CA ALA A 387 9.94 -3.79 14.61
C ALA A 387 11.09 -3.31 13.73
N ASP A 388 11.72 -4.20 12.95
CA ASP A 388 12.84 -3.89 12.07
C ASP A 388 12.40 -2.91 10.96
N GLU A 389 11.30 -3.18 10.28
CA GLU A 389 10.73 -2.28 9.27
C GLU A 389 10.31 -0.91 9.86
N SER A 390 9.75 -0.92 11.07
CA SER A 390 9.43 0.33 11.77
C SER A 390 10.67 1.13 12.12
N ALA A 391 11.77 0.45 12.49
CA ALA A 391 13.05 1.10 12.76
C ALA A 391 13.66 1.71 11.48
N ILE A 392 13.61 0.99 10.37
CA ILE A 392 14.03 1.48 9.05
C ILE A 392 13.25 2.75 8.68
N GLY A 393 11.91 2.71 8.79
CA GLY A 393 11.05 3.87 8.49
C GLY A 393 11.34 5.06 9.41
N MET A 394 11.45 4.81 10.71
CA MET A 394 11.70 5.83 11.71
C MET A 394 13.04 6.54 11.48
N VAL A 395 14.13 5.79 11.26
CA VAL A 395 15.46 6.35 11.08
C VAL A 395 15.62 7.07 9.75
N ASN A 396 15.06 6.52 8.67
CA ASN A 396 15.18 7.10 7.33
C ASN A 396 14.10 8.17 7.02
N GLN A 397 13.23 8.49 7.98
CA GLN A 397 12.16 9.50 7.80
C GLN A 397 11.26 9.20 6.59
N LYS A 398 10.96 7.94 6.37
CA LYS A 398 10.11 7.47 5.27
C LYS A 398 9.00 6.55 5.78
N THR A 399 7.95 6.40 5.00
CA THR A 399 6.95 5.37 5.27
C THR A 399 7.57 3.99 5.08
N THR A 400 7.33 3.10 6.03
CA THR A 400 7.50 1.66 5.85
C THR A 400 6.22 0.93 6.20
N ALA A 401 5.98 -0.16 5.50
CA ALA A 401 4.83 -1.03 5.66
C ALA A 401 5.29 -2.48 5.79
N VAL A 402 4.54 -3.27 6.53
CA VAL A 402 4.70 -4.72 6.60
C VAL A 402 3.37 -5.37 6.23
N ARG A 403 3.38 -6.08 5.12
CA ARG A 403 2.28 -6.93 4.64
C ARG A 403 2.83 -8.34 4.43
N VAL A 404 2.96 -9.07 5.54
CA VAL A 404 3.41 -10.48 5.55
C VAL A 404 2.22 -11.41 5.72
N ILE A 405 2.25 -12.54 5.04
CA ILE A 405 1.16 -13.50 4.97
C ILE A 405 1.68 -14.86 5.44
N PRO A 406 1.46 -15.21 6.72
CA PRO A 406 1.72 -16.58 7.20
C PRO A 406 0.69 -17.53 6.55
N VAL A 407 1.10 -18.30 5.56
CA VAL A 407 0.17 -19.18 4.83
C VAL A 407 0.00 -20.49 5.57
N ILE A 408 -1.11 -20.62 6.28
CA ILE A 408 -1.38 -21.77 7.14
C ILE A 408 -1.42 -23.07 6.31
N GLY A 409 -0.64 -24.06 6.76
CA GLY A 409 -0.51 -25.36 6.08
C GLY A 409 0.53 -25.40 4.97
N LYS A 410 1.20 -24.27 4.65
CA LYS A 410 2.27 -24.24 3.65
C LYS A 410 3.65 -24.00 4.28
N SER A 411 4.66 -24.51 3.60
CA SER A 411 6.06 -24.54 4.02
C SER A 411 6.99 -24.01 2.92
N ILE A 412 8.25 -23.78 3.27
CA ILE A 412 9.31 -23.36 2.33
C ILE A 412 9.38 -24.33 1.14
N GLY A 413 9.47 -23.78 -0.07
CA GLY A 413 9.51 -24.53 -1.33
C GLY A 413 8.13 -24.71 -1.98
N GLU A 414 7.06 -24.34 -1.30
CA GLU A 414 5.71 -24.28 -1.87
C GLU A 414 5.39 -22.88 -2.39
N THR A 415 4.31 -22.77 -3.16
CA THR A 415 3.76 -21.50 -3.64
C THR A 415 2.32 -21.32 -3.18
N VAL A 416 1.87 -20.09 -3.12
CA VAL A 416 0.48 -19.72 -2.82
C VAL A 416 -0.05 -18.84 -3.94
N GLU A 417 -1.31 -19.04 -4.31
CA GLU A 417 -2.01 -18.27 -5.34
C GLU A 417 -3.02 -17.33 -4.67
N PHE A 418 -2.83 -16.02 -4.81
CA PHE A 418 -3.77 -15.01 -4.29
C PHE A 418 -4.77 -14.56 -5.36
N GLY A 419 -4.43 -14.75 -6.63
CA GLY A 419 -5.25 -14.41 -7.78
C GLY A 419 -5.30 -12.92 -8.14
N GLY A 420 -5.78 -12.65 -9.35
CA GLY A 420 -5.93 -11.29 -9.87
C GLY A 420 -4.65 -10.47 -9.82
N LEU A 421 -4.74 -9.23 -9.35
CA LEU A 421 -3.58 -8.34 -9.21
C LEU A 421 -2.66 -8.71 -8.05
N LEU A 422 -3.11 -9.53 -7.09
CA LEU A 422 -2.28 -9.95 -5.96
C LEU A 422 -1.30 -11.07 -6.34
N GLY A 423 -1.53 -11.73 -7.48
CA GLY A 423 -0.63 -12.70 -8.08
C GLY A 423 -0.42 -13.97 -7.26
N HIS A 424 0.82 -14.45 -7.25
CA HIS A 424 1.23 -15.65 -6.53
C HIS A 424 2.59 -15.43 -5.86
N ALA A 425 2.89 -16.18 -4.80
CA ALA A 425 4.16 -16.02 -4.09
C ALA A 425 4.79 -17.36 -3.72
N PRO A 426 6.12 -17.49 -3.81
CA PRO A 426 6.85 -18.55 -3.12
C PRO A 426 6.83 -18.30 -1.61
N ILE A 427 6.76 -19.38 -0.82
CA ILE A 427 6.90 -19.29 0.64
C ILE A 427 8.36 -19.03 0.99
N MET A 428 8.65 -17.81 1.47
CA MET A 428 10.00 -17.35 1.77
C MET A 428 10.47 -17.87 3.13
N PRO A 429 11.72 -18.32 3.25
CA PRO A 429 12.29 -18.69 4.55
C PRO A 429 12.38 -17.49 5.49
N VAL A 430 12.09 -17.74 6.77
CA VAL A 430 12.21 -16.74 7.84
C VAL A 430 13.30 -17.19 8.81
N ASN A 431 14.05 -16.25 9.38
CA ASN A 431 15.07 -16.52 10.38
C ASN A 431 14.47 -17.28 11.57
N GLN A 432 15.09 -18.38 11.98
CA GLN A 432 14.58 -19.31 12.99
C GLN A 432 14.99 -18.94 14.43
N PHE A 433 15.90 -17.99 14.63
CA PHE A 433 16.31 -17.56 15.95
C PHE A 433 15.20 -16.76 16.68
N ASP A 434 15.05 -17.06 17.96
CA ASP A 434 13.98 -16.49 18.76
C ASP A 434 14.25 -15.03 19.16
N CYS A 435 13.29 -14.15 18.91
CA CYS A 435 13.30 -12.74 19.32
C CYS A 435 12.24 -12.39 20.38
N SER A 436 11.57 -13.39 20.96
CA SER A 436 10.46 -13.17 21.88
C SER A 436 10.85 -12.33 23.10
N ALA A 437 12.06 -12.51 23.65
CA ALA A 437 12.57 -11.71 24.77
C ALA A 437 12.70 -10.22 24.41
N PHE A 438 13.07 -9.89 23.19
CA PHE A 438 13.15 -8.52 22.69
C PHE A 438 11.75 -7.92 22.54
N VAL A 439 10.85 -8.60 21.84
CA VAL A 439 9.48 -8.14 21.55
C VAL A 439 8.68 -7.96 22.86
N ASN A 440 8.85 -8.86 23.83
CA ASN A 440 8.15 -8.80 25.11
C ASN A 440 8.70 -7.76 26.11
N ARG A 441 9.73 -6.98 25.75
CA ARG A 441 10.18 -5.85 26.61
C ARG A 441 9.12 -4.79 26.75
N THR A 442 8.22 -4.66 25.79
CA THR A 442 7.11 -3.69 25.78
C THR A 442 7.55 -2.22 25.82
N GLY A 443 6.60 -1.31 25.96
CA GLY A 443 6.91 0.13 26.01
C GLY A 443 7.27 0.71 24.66
N ARG A 444 8.26 1.59 24.61
CA ARG A 444 8.60 2.33 23.39
C ARG A 444 10.09 2.30 23.07
N ILE A 445 10.43 2.07 21.80
CA ILE A 445 11.73 2.48 21.25
C ILE A 445 11.64 3.98 20.98
N PRO A 446 12.50 4.81 21.60
CA PRO A 446 12.40 6.26 21.49
C PRO A 446 12.70 6.74 20.07
N ALA A 447 12.19 7.92 19.74
CA ALA A 447 12.48 8.59 18.49
C ALA A 447 14.00 8.86 18.35
N PRO A 448 14.56 8.74 17.12
CA PRO A 448 15.98 9.00 16.90
C PRO A 448 16.32 10.48 17.14
N ILE A 449 17.56 10.77 17.56
CA ILE A 449 17.96 12.13 17.95
C ILE A 449 17.75 13.17 16.84
N HIS A 450 17.88 12.79 15.57
CA HIS A 450 17.67 13.70 14.45
C HIS A 450 16.19 14.14 14.26
N SER A 451 15.24 13.46 14.90
CA SER A 451 13.84 13.87 14.87
C SER A 451 13.58 15.13 15.72
N PHE A 452 14.49 15.49 16.58
CA PHE A 452 14.42 16.70 17.41
C PHE A 452 15.00 17.95 16.72
N LYS A 453 15.32 17.86 15.45
CA LYS A 453 15.66 19.04 14.64
C LYS A 453 14.40 19.86 14.41
N ASN A 454 14.33 20.98 15.09
CA ASN A 454 13.28 21.97 14.91
C ASN A 454 13.75 23.04 13.93
#